data_a7ba81c6a96682963ece95cda8d2369d
#
_entry.id   a7ba81c6a96682963ece95cda8d2369d
#
_cell.length_a   1.000
_cell.length_b   1.000
_cell.length_c   1.000
_cell.angle_alpha   90.00
_cell.angle_beta   90.00
_cell.angle_gamma   90.00
#
_symmetry.space_group_name_H-M   'P 1'
#
loop_
_entity.id
_entity.type
_entity.pdbx_description
1 polymer ?
#
loop_
_entity_poly.entity_id
_entity_poly.type
_entity_poly.pdbx_seq_one_letter_code
_entity_poly.pdbx_strand_id
1 'polypeptide(L)'
;MKRNLISRLDTGPVIFAEGYLFAMERRGYLSAGPFVPEVVLEHPDVVTQLHREFIRAGSDVVQAFTYYGHREKLRIIGKEHLLEPMQKNALKIAKDVANEFKDLDLIVCGDVANTNIFDPNDKNSFKECQKMYEEQVLWAKEAGVDFIVAETINWVDEMKIALKAIKDEGLIAVANYAIPRGDLTRDGHTAEDACKIIEDLGADVVGLNCYRGPEMTMKLLKKIRKKVSCHVAGLPVPYRTTEEEPGFLNQTDHGCDCIPGGNAFPVALDNLYCNRFEMAEFAKECLKEKINLIGICCGAEAHHVREMAVAVGKKPIAMKYMPDMTKHFHHGTDKTLKDVNKEIKY
;
A
#
# COMPACT_ATOMS: atom_id res chain seq x y z
N MET A 1 -14.08 -3.61 -23.78
CA MET A 1 -13.61 -2.42 -23.03
C MET A 1 -12.93 -2.89 -21.74
N LYS A 2 -11.73 -2.39 -21.41
CA LYS A 2 -11.07 -2.67 -20.13
C LYS A 2 -11.95 -2.14 -19.00
N ARG A 3 -12.17 -2.95 -17.96
CA ARG A 3 -12.98 -2.53 -16.81
C ARG A 3 -12.17 -1.55 -15.96
N ASN A 4 -12.75 -0.39 -15.63
CA ASN A 4 -12.13 0.55 -14.70
C ASN A 4 -12.21 0.03 -13.23
N LEU A 5 -11.56 0.73 -12.28
CA LEU A 5 -11.51 0.33 -10.89
C LEU A 5 -12.92 0.11 -10.31
N ILE A 6 -13.85 1.04 -10.51
CA ILE A 6 -15.19 0.98 -9.91
C ILE A 6 -15.97 -0.23 -10.41
N SER A 7 -16.00 -0.46 -11.72
CA SER A 7 -16.68 -1.64 -12.28
C SER A 7 -16.10 -2.98 -11.82
N ARG A 8 -14.84 -3.01 -11.41
CA ARG A 8 -14.22 -4.18 -10.77
C ARG A 8 -14.67 -4.37 -9.34
N LEU A 9 -14.66 -3.28 -8.56
CA LEU A 9 -15.09 -3.29 -7.16
C LEU A 9 -16.57 -3.65 -7.02
N ASP A 10 -17.40 -3.29 -8.00
CA ASP A 10 -18.81 -3.70 -8.08
C ASP A 10 -18.98 -5.21 -8.27
N THR A 11 -18.02 -5.87 -8.89
CA THR A 11 -18.10 -7.29 -9.24
C THR A 11 -17.31 -8.21 -8.35
N GLY A 12 -16.38 -7.68 -7.53
CA GLY A 12 -15.58 -8.49 -6.62
C GLY A 12 -14.38 -7.76 -6.02
N PRO A 13 -13.52 -8.48 -5.30
CA PRO A 13 -12.35 -7.89 -4.67
C PRO A 13 -11.26 -7.54 -5.70
N VAL A 14 -10.61 -6.41 -5.47
CA VAL A 14 -9.40 -5.96 -6.15
C VAL A 14 -8.25 -6.03 -5.17
N ILE A 15 -7.17 -6.71 -5.51
CA ILE A 15 -5.95 -6.81 -4.70
C ILE A 15 -4.97 -5.72 -5.11
N PHE A 16 -4.46 -5.00 -4.12
CA PHE A 16 -3.60 -3.85 -4.30
C PHE A 16 -2.35 -3.94 -3.41
N ALA A 17 -1.17 -4.04 -4.00
CA ALA A 17 0.12 -4.06 -3.31
C ALA A 17 0.83 -2.69 -3.39
N GLU A 18 1.13 -2.08 -2.23
CA GLU A 18 1.81 -0.77 -2.09
C GLU A 18 3.21 -0.89 -1.43
N GLY A 19 3.77 -2.10 -1.32
CA GLY A 19 4.95 -2.38 -0.50
C GLY A 19 6.31 -1.96 -1.07
N TYR A 20 6.37 -0.98 -1.98
CA TYR A 20 7.60 -0.65 -2.71
C TYR A 20 8.72 -0.09 -1.82
N LEU A 21 8.40 0.86 -0.96
CA LEU A 21 9.37 1.65 -0.19
C LEU A 21 10.28 0.75 0.67
N PHE A 22 9.70 -0.05 1.57
CA PHE A 22 10.48 -0.94 2.44
C PHE A 22 11.12 -2.12 1.68
N ALA A 23 10.50 -2.58 0.59
CA ALA A 23 11.12 -3.60 -0.25
C ALA A 23 12.41 -3.10 -0.90
N MET A 24 12.44 -1.83 -1.33
CA MET A 24 13.64 -1.22 -1.90
C MET A 24 14.68 -0.87 -0.82
N GLU A 25 14.25 -0.40 0.34
CA GLU A 25 15.12 -0.15 1.48
C GLU A 25 15.85 -1.42 1.92
N ARG A 26 15.12 -2.51 2.18
CA ARG A 26 15.68 -3.81 2.61
C ARG A 26 16.61 -4.44 1.59
N ARG A 27 16.42 -4.16 0.31
CA ARG A 27 17.30 -4.60 -0.79
C ARG A 27 18.52 -3.69 -0.99
N GLY A 28 18.62 -2.56 -0.24
CA GLY A 28 19.74 -1.62 -0.33
C GLY A 28 19.67 -0.63 -1.49
N TYR A 29 18.49 -0.36 -2.04
CA TYR A 29 18.25 0.56 -3.15
C TYR A 29 17.56 1.87 -2.74
N LEU A 30 17.27 2.04 -1.45
CA LEU A 30 16.60 3.23 -0.95
C LEU A 30 17.04 3.47 0.51
N SER A 31 17.31 4.73 0.85
CA SER A 31 17.76 5.10 2.20
C SER A 31 16.57 5.32 3.12
N ALA A 32 16.53 4.62 4.26
CA ALA A 32 15.63 4.95 5.36
C ALA A 32 15.90 6.38 5.86
N GLY A 33 14.83 7.07 6.29
CA GLY A 33 14.88 8.48 6.67
C GLY A 33 14.34 9.40 5.57
N PRO A 34 15.08 9.75 4.52
CA PRO A 34 14.55 10.52 3.40
C PRO A 34 13.43 9.78 2.66
N PHE A 35 13.62 8.49 2.42
CA PHE A 35 12.69 7.62 1.70
C PHE A 35 12.33 8.12 0.29
N VAL A 36 13.27 8.81 -0.39
CA VAL A 36 13.06 9.30 -1.75
C VAL A 36 13.28 8.17 -2.75
N PRO A 37 12.38 7.97 -3.73
CA PRO A 37 12.44 6.84 -4.65
C PRO A 37 13.41 7.05 -5.83
N GLU A 38 14.66 7.46 -5.56
CA GLU A 38 15.71 7.66 -6.58
C GLU A 38 15.97 6.40 -7.39
N VAL A 39 15.71 5.23 -6.79
CA VAL A 39 15.82 3.90 -7.42
C VAL A 39 15.07 3.79 -8.76
N VAL A 40 13.99 4.56 -8.95
CA VAL A 40 13.26 4.55 -10.23
C VAL A 40 14.08 5.13 -11.38
N LEU A 41 15.10 5.93 -11.08
CA LEU A 41 16.06 6.48 -12.06
C LEU A 41 17.36 5.69 -12.08
N GLU A 42 17.86 5.32 -10.90
CA GLU A 42 19.19 4.71 -10.76
C GLU A 42 19.17 3.20 -11.07
N HIS A 43 18.08 2.49 -10.69
CA HIS A 43 17.92 1.04 -10.86
C HIS A 43 16.48 0.68 -11.30
N PRO A 44 16.03 1.13 -12.47
CA PRO A 44 14.65 0.90 -12.94
C PRO A 44 14.31 -0.59 -13.14
N ASP A 45 15.30 -1.43 -13.39
CA ASP A 45 15.18 -2.88 -13.51
C ASP A 45 14.75 -3.53 -12.18
N VAL A 46 15.23 -3.05 -11.05
CA VAL A 46 14.86 -3.57 -9.73
C VAL A 46 13.40 -3.23 -9.41
N VAL A 47 12.96 -2.01 -9.74
CA VAL A 47 11.56 -1.59 -9.60
C VAL A 47 10.66 -2.41 -10.52
N THR A 48 11.07 -2.59 -11.78
CA THR A 48 10.39 -3.45 -12.76
C THR A 48 10.20 -4.88 -12.23
N GLN A 49 11.24 -5.45 -11.61
CA GLN A 49 11.17 -6.79 -11.05
C GLN A 49 10.18 -6.87 -9.87
N LEU A 50 10.14 -5.88 -8.99
CA LEU A 50 9.19 -5.86 -7.87
C LEU A 50 7.73 -5.77 -8.36
N HIS A 51 7.46 -4.97 -9.39
CA HIS A 51 6.14 -4.96 -10.03
C HIS A 51 5.74 -6.36 -10.53
N ARG A 52 6.66 -7.04 -11.23
CA ARG A 52 6.41 -8.42 -11.72
C ARG A 52 6.14 -9.40 -10.57
N GLU A 53 6.84 -9.27 -9.46
CA GLU A 53 6.63 -10.11 -8.26
C GLU A 53 5.23 -9.92 -7.68
N PHE A 54 4.78 -8.68 -7.51
CA PHE A 54 3.43 -8.40 -7.00
C PHE A 54 2.33 -8.84 -7.97
N ILE A 55 2.48 -8.62 -9.27
CA ILE A 55 1.53 -9.11 -10.29
C ILE A 55 1.43 -10.63 -10.23
N ARG A 56 2.57 -11.33 -10.21
CA ARG A 56 2.61 -12.80 -10.13
C ARG A 56 2.00 -13.33 -8.84
N ALA A 57 2.09 -12.56 -7.76
CA ALA A 57 1.46 -12.86 -6.47
C ALA A 57 -0.05 -12.59 -6.45
N GLY A 58 -0.58 -11.83 -7.41
CA GLY A 58 -2.02 -11.62 -7.57
C GLY A 58 -2.50 -10.20 -7.32
N SER A 59 -1.61 -9.20 -7.33
CA SER A 59 -2.02 -7.80 -7.38
C SER A 59 -2.72 -7.52 -8.72
N ASP A 60 -3.90 -6.92 -8.65
CA ASP A 60 -4.66 -6.45 -9.83
C ASP A 60 -4.23 -5.04 -10.24
N VAL A 61 -3.62 -4.31 -9.29
CA VAL A 61 -3.16 -2.93 -9.47
C VAL A 61 -1.64 -2.91 -9.58
N VAL A 62 -1.14 -2.12 -10.50
CA VAL A 62 0.27 -1.77 -10.63
C VAL A 62 0.41 -0.29 -10.28
N GLN A 63 0.94 0.01 -9.11
CA GLN A 63 1.14 1.37 -8.64
C GLN A 63 2.46 1.93 -9.17
N ALA A 64 2.43 3.10 -9.77
CA ALA A 64 3.66 3.82 -10.05
C ALA A 64 4.38 4.16 -8.74
N PHE A 65 5.65 3.79 -8.61
CA PHE A 65 6.40 4.04 -7.37
C PHE A 65 6.81 5.50 -7.27
N THR A 66 5.83 6.38 -7.00
CA THR A 66 5.99 7.83 -6.85
C THR A 66 5.87 8.32 -5.40
N TYR A 67 5.60 7.41 -4.45
CA TYR A 67 5.51 7.73 -3.03
C TYR A 67 6.74 8.51 -2.56
N TYR A 68 6.52 9.68 -1.97
CA TYR A 68 7.58 10.64 -1.57
C TYR A 68 8.46 11.17 -2.71
N GLY A 69 8.15 10.89 -3.96
CA GLY A 69 8.72 11.56 -5.13
C GLY A 69 8.12 12.95 -5.34
N HIS A 70 8.20 13.83 -4.34
CA HIS A 70 7.64 15.18 -4.40
C HIS A 70 8.64 16.26 -3.96
N ARG A 71 8.33 17.53 -4.23
CA ARG A 71 9.26 18.66 -4.07
C ARG A 71 9.92 18.71 -2.70
N GLU A 72 9.15 18.61 -1.62
CA GLU A 72 9.71 18.76 -0.27
C GLU A 72 10.68 17.63 0.08
N LYS A 73 10.39 16.40 -0.28
CA LYS A 73 11.30 15.27 -0.05
C LYS A 73 12.61 15.42 -0.83
N LEU A 74 12.50 15.84 -2.08
CA LEU A 74 13.69 16.10 -2.92
C LEU A 74 14.47 17.30 -2.43
N ARG A 75 13.80 18.36 -1.91
CA ARG A 75 14.46 19.51 -1.30
C ARG A 75 15.34 19.12 -0.12
N ILE A 76 14.85 18.22 0.74
CA ILE A 76 15.60 17.75 1.91
C ILE A 76 16.94 17.13 1.52
N ILE A 77 17.00 16.47 0.36
CA ILE A 77 18.23 15.84 -0.16
C ILE A 77 18.95 16.67 -1.25
N GLY A 78 18.44 17.87 -1.56
CA GLY A 78 19.05 18.79 -2.54
C GLY A 78 18.95 18.31 -3.99
N LYS A 79 17.89 17.55 -4.34
CA LYS A 79 17.73 16.92 -5.67
C LYS A 79 16.40 17.27 -6.36
N GLU A 80 15.87 18.47 -6.15
CA GLU A 80 14.57 18.91 -6.72
C GLU A 80 14.51 18.80 -8.25
N HIS A 81 15.64 18.91 -8.92
CA HIS A 81 15.76 18.77 -10.37
C HIS A 81 15.40 17.37 -10.88
N LEU A 82 15.35 16.36 -10.00
CA LEU A 82 14.97 14.98 -10.34
C LEU A 82 13.46 14.74 -10.30
N LEU A 83 12.65 15.70 -9.83
CA LEU A 83 11.22 15.49 -9.59
C LEU A 83 10.48 14.96 -10.81
N GLU A 84 10.46 15.74 -11.89
CA GLU A 84 9.74 15.37 -13.11
C GLU A 84 10.29 14.09 -13.78
N PRO A 85 11.62 13.94 -13.96
CA PRO A 85 12.17 12.67 -14.47
C PRO A 85 11.79 11.45 -13.62
N MET A 86 11.81 11.58 -12.31
CA MET A 86 11.48 10.51 -11.36
C MET A 86 10.02 10.09 -11.49
N GLN A 87 9.09 11.06 -11.46
CA GLN A 87 7.67 10.83 -11.63
C GLN A 87 7.34 10.15 -12.96
N LYS A 88 7.84 10.72 -14.07
CA LYS A 88 7.59 10.18 -15.41
C LYS A 88 8.17 8.79 -15.61
N ASN A 89 9.37 8.51 -15.05
CA ASN A 89 9.97 7.18 -15.18
C ASN A 89 9.23 6.13 -14.35
N ALA A 90 8.80 6.45 -13.13
CA ALA A 90 8.00 5.55 -12.30
C ALA A 90 6.67 5.17 -13.00
N LEU A 91 5.97 6.17 -13.55
CA LEU A 91 4.73 5.96 -14.32
C LEU A 91 4.98 5.09 -15.55
N LYS A 92 6.07 5.36 -16.28
CA LYS A 92 6.46 4.55 -17.45
C LYS A 92 6.73 3.10 -17.08
N ILE A 93 7.53 2.85 -16.03
CA ILE A 93 7.85 1.49 -15.56
C ILE A 93 6.57 0.73 -15.23
N ALA A 94 5.66 1.31 -14.46
CA ALA A 94 4.40 0.67 -14.07
C ALA A 94 3.56 0.28 -15.31
N LYS A 95 3.45 1.17 -16.29
CA LYS A 95 2.72 0.90 -17.53
C LYS A 95 3.38 -0.15 -18.41
N ASP A 96 4.69 -0.10 -18.54
CA ASP A 96 5.44 -1.07 -19.34
C ASP A 96 5.28 -2.47 -18.75
N VAL A 97 5.41 -2.63 -17.43
CA VAL A 97 5.22 -3.91 -16.76
C VAL A 97 3.77 -4.40 -16.87
N ALA A 98 2.78 -3.54 -16.69
CA ALA A 98 1.38 -3.94 -16.85
C ALA A 98 1.12 -4.47 -18.27
N ASN A 99 1.76 -3.88 -19.28
CA ASN A 99 1.66 -4.30 -20.69
C ASN A 99 2.37 -5.65 -20.98
N GLU A 100 3.31 -6.11 -20.13
CA GLU A 100 3.91 -7.43 -20.27
C GLU A 100 2.90 -8.57 -19.97
N PHE A 101 1.90 -8.31 -19.14
CA PHE A 101 0.92 -9.29 -18.68
C PHE A 101 -0.45 -9.09 -19.35
N LYS A 102 -0.47 -9.11 -20.69
CA LYS A 102 -1.66 -8.84 -21.51
C LYS A 102 -2.86 -9.74 -21.21
N ASP A 103 -2.61 -10.96 -20.74
CA ASP A 103 -3.64 -11.93 -20.39
C ASP A 103 -4.27 -11.65 -19.02
N LEU A 104 -3.67 -10.74 -18.23
CA LEU A 104 -4.22 -10.25 -16.98
C LEU A 104 -4.89 -8.89 -17.22
N ASP A 105 -6.08 -8.74 -16.66
CA ASP A 105 -6.81 -7.48 -16.73
C ASP A 105 -6.28 -6.51 -15.65
N LEU A 106 -5.01 -6.06 -15.78
CA LEU A 106 -4.36 -5.16 -14.82
C LEU A 106 -4.80 -3.72 -15.00
N ILE A 107 -4.82 -2.96 -13.89
CA ILE A 107 -5.00 -1.51 -13.88
C ILE A 107 -3.75 -0.84 -13.29
N VAL A 108 -3.45 0.36 -13.79
CA VAL A 108 -2.29 1.13 -13.36
C VAL A 108 -2.78 2.36 -12.60
N CYS A 109 -2.19 2.64 -11.44
CA CYS A 109 -2.49 3.87 -10.70
C CYS A 109 -1.27 4.78 -10.57
N GLY A 110 -1.56 6.09 -10.55
CA GLY A 110 -0.67 7.10 -10.01
C GLY A 110 -0.83 7.18 -8.49
N ASP A 111 0.16 7.72 -7.83
CA ASP A 111 0.19 7.87 -6.38
C ASP A 111 0.56 9.30 -5.99
N VAL A 112 -0.17 9.88 -5.04
CA VAL A 112 0.16 11.12 -4.35
C VAL A 112 0.07 10.89 -2.84
N ALA A 113 1.10 11.33 -2.12
CA ALA A 113 1.20 11.12 -0.67
C ALA A 113 1.13 12.46 0.09
N ASN A 114 1.09 12.39 1.42
CA ASN A 114 1.18 13.55 2.29
C ASN A 114 2.40 14.42 1.94
N THR A 115 2.19 15.73 1.84
CA THR A 115 3.22 16.68 1.35
C THR A 115 4.33 16.96 2.34
N ASN A 116 4.10 16.72 3.62
CA ASN A 116 4.96 17.05 4.77
C ASN A 116 5.14 18.58 5.02
N ILE A 117 4.40 19.42 4.30
CA ILE A 117 4.43 20.91 4.48
C ILE A 117 3.07 21.47 4.87
N PHE A 118 2.02 20.64 4.91
CA PHE A 118 0.69 21.11 5.26
C PHE A 118 0.64 21.64 6.71
N ASP A 119 0.26 22.90 6.87
CA ASP A 119 -0.01 23.56 8.16
C ASP A 119 -1.39 24.22 8.11
N PRO A 120 -2.35 23.80 8.93
CA PRO A 120 -3.70 24.38 8.94
C PRO A 120 -3.72 25.87 9.32
N ASN A 121 -2.67 26.38 9.97
CA ASN A 121 -2.55 27.78 10.38
C ASN A 121 -1.84 28.67 9.33
N ASP A 122 -1.23 28.08 8.30
CA ASP A 122 -0.54 28.82 7.24
C ASP A 122 -1.27 28.65 5.89
N LYS A 123 -1.96 29.71 5.45
CA LYS A 123 -2.64 29.72 4.15
C LYS A 123 -1.71 29.53 2.95
N ASN A 124 -0.40 29.80 3.08
CA ASN A 124 0.54 29.57 2.00
C ASN A 124 0.79 28.07 1.82
N SER A 125 0.81 27.29 2.91
CA SER A 125 0.96 25.84 2.85
C SER A 125 -0.13 25.19 2.00
N PHE A 126 -1.37 25.67 2.06
CA PHE A 126 -2.48 25.18 1.24
C PHE A 126 -2.19 25.34 -0.26
N LYS A 127 -1.69 26.51 -0.66
CA LYS A 127 -1.34 26.78 -2.07
C LYS A 127 -0.15 25.95 -2.54
N GLU A 128 0.82 25.75 -1.67
CA GLU A 128 2.00 24.94 -1.97
C GLU A 128 1.63 23.46 -2.11
N CYS A 129 0.83 22.93 -1.18
CA CYS A 129 0.28 21.58 -1.28
C CYS A 129 -0.53 21.39 -2.57
N GLN A 130 -1.39 22.35 -2.91
CA GLN A 130 -2.18 22.31 -4.14
C GLN A 130 -1.28 22.18 -5.37
N LYS A 131 -0.26 23.03 -5.50
CA LYS A 131 0.69 22.95 -6.62
C LYS A 131 1.41 21.63 -6.70
N MET A 132 1.82 21.09 -5.54
CA MET A 132 2.51 19.79 -5.48
C MET A 132 1.59 18.66 -5.93
N TYR A 133 0.31 18.67 -5.57
CA TYR A 133 -0.63 17.67 -6.03
C TYR A 133 -0.98 17.83 -7.51
N GLU A 134 -1.28 19.05 -7.96
CA GLU A 134 -1.62 19.34 -9.35
C GLU A 134 -0.55 18.86 -10.33
N GLU A 135 0.75 19.13 -10.06
CA GLU A 135 1.82 18.70 -10.96
C GLU A 135 1.95 17.17 -11.04
N GLN A 136 1.86 16.47 -9.90
CA GLN A 136 1.96 15.00 -9.87
C GLN A 136 0.75 14.35 -10.55
N VAL A 137 -0.45 14.86 -10.30
CA VAL A 137 -1.70 14.39 -10.92
C VAL A 137 -1.67 14.61 -12.43
N LEU A 138 -1.15 15.77 -12.89
CA LEU A 138 -1.02 16.07 -14.32
C LEU A 138 -0.10 15.06 -15.02
N TRP A 139 1.07 14.75 -14.47
CA TRP A 139 1.97 13.76 -15.05
C TRP A 139 1.36 12.35 -15.08
N ALA A 140 0.63 11.98 -14.03
CA ALA A 140 -0.07 10.70 -13.98
C ALA A 140 -1.18 10.62 -15.05
N LYS A 141 -1.96 11.71 -15.24
CA LYS A 141 -2.96 11.81 -16.31
C LYS A 141 -2.33 11.72 -17.71
N GLU A 142 -1.25 12.46 -17.95
CA GLU A 142 -0.50 12.41 -19.21
C GLU A 142 0.02 11.00 -19.51
N ALA A 143 0.47 10.27 -18.49
CA ALA A 143 0.85 8.87 -18.60
C ALA A 143 -0.34 7.94 -18.85
N GLY A 144 -1.59 8.39 -18.65
CA GLY A 144 -2.82 7.64 -18.88
C GLY A 144 -3.00 6.54 -17.85
N VAL A 145 -2.89 6.86 -16.54
CA VAL A 145 -3.24 5.94 -15.45
C VAL A 145 -4.76 5.69 -15.41
N ASP A 146 -5.17 4.57 -14.82
CA ASP A 146 -6.59 4.22 -14.70
C ASP A 146 -7.26 4.95 -13.51
N PHE A 147 -6.48 5.31 -12.46
CA PHE A 147 -6.94 6.06 -11.30
C PHE A 147 -5.73 6.64 -10.53
N ILE A 148 -6.00 7.47 -9.52
CA ILE A 148 -4.98 7.95 -8.57
C ILE A 148 -5.36 7.55 -7.15
N VAL A 149 -4.38 7.09 -6.39
CA VAL A 149 -4.47 6.94 -4.95
C VAL A 149 -3.84 8.14 -4.27
N ALA A 150 -4.61 8.83 -3.40
CA ALA A 150 -4.09 9.76 -2.41
C ALA A 150 -3.94 9.00 -1.10
N GLU A 151 -2.70 8.77 -0.68
CA GLU A 151 -2.40 7.83 0.39
C GLU A 151 -1.60 8.45 1.54
N THR A 152 -1.72 7.82 2.71
CA THR A 152 -0.92 8.15 3.91
C THR A 152 -1.08 9.62 4.35
N ILE A 153 -2.22 10.22 4.07
CA ILE A 153 -2.56 11.59 4.45
C ILE A 153 -3.20 11.56 5.83
N ASN A 154 -2.80 12.49 6.71
CA ASN A 154 -3.23 12.51 8.11
C ASN A 154 -4.21 13.63 8.46
N TRP A 155 -4.41 14.60 7.55
CA TRP A 155 -5.26 15.75 7.70
C TRP A 155 -6.43 15.70 6.72
N VAL A 156 -7.63 16.02 7.18
CA VAL A 156 -8.81 16.08 6.29
C VAL A 156 -8.66 17.22 5.29
N ASP A 157 -8.17 18.39 5.71
CA ASP A 157 -8.00 19.51 4.82
C ASP A 157 -6.91 19.30 3.76
N GLU A 158 -5.82 18.61 4.09
CA GLU A 158 -4.81 18.21 3.07
C GLU A 158 -5.41 17.21 2.07
N MET A 159 -6.21 16.24 2.55
CA MET A 159 -6.90 15.27 1.67
C MET A 159 -7.89 15.98 0.73
N LYS A 160 -8.60 17.02 1.17
CA LYS A 160 -9.47 17.83 0.30
C LYS A 160 -8.70 18.46 -0.85
N ILE A 161 -7.47 18.95 -0.60
CA ILE A 161 -6.62 19.54 -1.64
C ILE A 161 -6.20 18.46 -2.64
N ALA A 162 -5.73 17.30 -2.16
CA ALA A 162 -5.35 16.19 -3.02
C ALA A 162 -6.54 15.69 -3.87
N LEU A 163 -7.70 15.48 -3.24
CA LEU A 163 -8.93 15.06 -3.93
C LEU A 163 -9.32 16.04 -5.02
N LYS A 164 -9.29 17.35 -4.70
CA LYS A 164 -9.63 18.39 -5.69
C LYS A 164 -8.72 18.30 -6.90
N ALA A 165 -7.40 18.19 -6.72
CA ALA A 165 -6.45 18.07 -7.81
C ALA A 165 -6.77 16.86 -8.70
N ILE A 166 -7.10 15.70 -8.12
CA ILE A 166 -7.45 14.47 -8.85
C ILE A 166 -8.77 14.64 -9.62
N LYS A 167 -9.80 15.21 -8.97
CA LYS A 167 -11.14 15.34 -9.59
C LYS A 167 -11.19 16.43 -10.65
N ASP A 168 -10.42 17.50 -10.52
CA ASP A 168 -10.30 18.55 -11.55
C ASP A 168 -9.76 17.97 -12.88
N GLU A 169 -8.94 16.92 -12.80
CA GLU A 169 -8.40 16.20 -13.96
C GLU A 169 -9.33 15.07 -14.49
N GLY A 170 -10.50 14.88 -13.86
CA GLY A 170 -11.50 13.91 -14.25
C GLY A 170 -11.12 12.46 -13.98
N LEU A 171 -10.20 12.22 -13.05
CA LEU A 171 -9.72 10.88 -12.70
C LEU A 171 -10.54 10.26 -11.55
N ILE A 172 -10.54 8.92 -11.48
CA ILE A 172 -11.05 8.18 -10.34
C ILE A 172 -10.10 8.42 -9.16
N ALA A 173 -10.66 8.76 -7.99
CA ALA A 173 -9.92 9.08 -6.78
C ALA A 173 -10.13 8.01 -5.70
N VAL A 174 -9.03 7.39 -5.27
CA VAL A 174 -8.96 6.57 -4.05
C VAL A 174 -8.32 7.41 -2.97
N ALA A 175 -9.00 7.64 -1.85
CA ALA A 175 -8.56 8.52 -0.76
C ALA A 175 -8.34 7.71 0.52
N ASN A 176 -7.09 7.43 0.86
CA ASN A 176 -6.70 6.62 2.00
C ASN A 176 -6.02 7.45 3.08
N TYR A 177 -6.67 7.49 4.25
CA TYR A 177 -6.07 8.10 5.43
C TYR A 177 -5.10 7.16 6.13
N ALA A 178 -4.04 7.74 6.71
CA ALA A 178 -3.21 7.07 7.68
C ALA A 178 -3.44 7.70 9.07
N ILE A 179 -3.88 6.89 10.02
CA ILE A 179 -4.21 7.35 11.38
C ILE A 179 -3.20 6.75 12.35
N PRO A 180 -2.17 7.54 12.77
CA PRO A 180 -1.02 7.00 13.49
C PRO A 180 -1.32 6.68 14.97
N ARG A 181 -2.08 7.54 15.66
CA ARG A 181 -2.41 7.40 17.09
C ARG A 181 -3.87 7.70 17.36
N GLY A 182 -4.42 7.06 18.39
CA GLY A 182 -5.85 7.16 18.65
C GLY A 182 -6.70 6.73 17.44
N ASP A 183 -7.91 7.19 17.34
CA ASP A 183 -8.82 6.91 16.22
C ASP A 183 -9.15 8.17 15.42
N LEU A 184 -8.34 9.22 15.56
CA LEU A 184 -8.57 10.54 14.98
C LEU A 184 -7.50 10.92 13.95
N THR A 185 -7.92 11.68 12.94
CA THR A 185 -7.00 12.45 12.09
C THR A 185 -6.31 13.54 12.90
N ARG A 186 -5.26 14.16 12.35
CA ARG A 186 -4.53 15.22 13.07
C ARG A 186 -5.36 16.46 13.34
N ASP A 187 -6.43 16.70 12.59
CA ASP A 187 -7.42 17.75 12.77
C ASP A 187 -8.67 17.32 13.56
N GLY A 188 -8.62 16.15 14.21
CA GLY A 188 -9.56 15.73 15.24
C GLY A 188 -10.83 15.04 14.72
N HIS A 189 -10.91 14.67 13.45
CA HIS A 189 -12.03 13.90 12.92
C HIS A 189 -11.83 12.40 13.20
N THR A 190 -12.94 11.68 13.50
CA THR A 190 -12.89 10.23 13.52
C THR A 190 -12.60 9.67 12.11
N ALA A 191 -12.07 8.46 12.01
CA ALA A 191 -11.77 7.84 10.71
C ALA A 191 -13.00 7.77 9.81
N GLU A 192 -14.16 7.41 10.38
CA GLU A 192 -15.42 7.33 9.66
C GLU A 192 -15.98 8.68 9.23
N ASP A 193 -15.81 9.73 10.04
CA ASP A 193 -16.24 11.08 9.68
C ASP A 193 -15.32 11.69 8.61
N ALA A 194 -14.01 11.49 8.73
CA ALA A 194 -13.04 11.91 7.73
C ALA A 194 -13.34 11.29 6.36
N CYS A 195 -13.58 9.98 6.32
CA CYS A 195 -13.95 9.26 5.09
C CYS A 195 -15.30 9.77 4.53
N LYS A 196 -16.29 10.05 5.40
CA LYS A 196 -17.57 10.58 4.95
C LYS A 196 -17.45 11.97 4.35
N ILE A 197 -16.66 12.87 4.95
CA ILE A 197 -16.40 14.21 4.40
C ILE A 197 -15.82 14.10 2.98
N ILE A 198 -14.88 13.20 2.75
CA ILE A 198 -14.22 13.05 1.46
C ILE A 198 -15.11 12.35 0.44
N GLU A 199 -15.93 11.38 0.85
CA GLU A 199 -16.99 10.81 0.01
C GLU A 199 -17.96 11.90 -0.48
N ASP A 200 -18.44 12.77 0.41
CA ASP A 200 -19.37 13.85 0.08
C ASP A 200 -18.75 14.89 -0.88
N LEU A 201 -17.44 14.97 -0.95
CA LEU A 201 -16.69 15.79 -1.89
C LEU A 201 -16.36 15.08 -3.21
N GLY A 202 -16.80 13.82 -3.38
CA GLY A 202 -16.72 13.09 -4.64
C GLY A 202 -15.57 12.11 -4.77
N ALA A 203 -14.96 11.64 -3.68
CA ALA A 203 -14.06 10.50 -3.71
C ALA A 203 -14.82 9.24 -4.14
N ASP A 204 -14.24 8.47 -5.04
CA ASP A 204 -14.85 7.25 -5.57
C ASP A 204 -14.63 6.04 -4.63
N VAL A 205 -13.52 6.04 -3.91
CA VAL A 205 -13.17 5.06 -2.88
C VAL A 205 -12.54 5.78 -1.71
N VAL A 206 -12.91 5.44 -0.49
CA VAL A 206 -12.32 5.98 0.74
C VAL A 206 -11.80 4.85 1.63
N GLY A 207 -10.82 5.12 2.47
CA GLY A 207 -10.34 4.07 3.36
C GLY A 207 -9.11 4.44 4.17
N LEU A 208 -8.37 3.39 4.52
CA LEU A 208 -7.17 3.49 5.34
C LEU A 208 -6.01 2.75 4.68
N ASN A 209 -4.83 3.34 4.75
CA ASN A 209 -3.59 2.63 4.45
C ASN A 209 -2.51 2.93 5.48
N CYS A 210 -1.47 2.10 5.48
CA CYS A 210 -0.28 2.25 6.28
C CYS A 210 -0.53 2.36 7.80
N TYR A 211 0.49 2.66 8.57
CA TYR A 211 0.63 2.85 10.01
C TYR A 211 0.12 1.70 10.88
N ARG A 212 -1.08 1.17 10.66
CA ARG A 212 -1.71 0.16 11.51
C ARG A 212 -1.60 -1.23 10.91
N GLY A 213 -1.41 -2.20 11.79
CA GLY A 213 -1.50 -3.62 11.42
C GLY A 213 -2.92 -4.05 11.08
N PRO A 214 -3.10 -5.27 10.55
CA PRO A 214 -4.39 -5.72 10.00
C PRO A 214 -5.54 -5.67 11.02
N GLU A 215 -5.31 -6.08 12.26
CA GLU A 215 -6.35 -6.09 13.29
C GLU A 215 -6.79 -4.67 13.66
N MET A 216 -5.84 -3.76 13.92
CA MET A 216 -6.15 -2.38 14.29
C MET A 216 -6.76 -1.59 13.14
N THR A 217 -6.36 -1.87 11.91
CA THR A 217 -6.99 -1.30 10.71
C THR A 217 -8.44 -1.77 10.56
N MET A 218 -8.71 -3.07 10.74
CA MET A 218 -10.05 -3.65 10.59
C MET A 218 -11.06 -3.04 11.56
N LYS A 219 -10.64 -2.71 12.80
CA LYS A 219 -11.52 -2.04 13.78
C LYS A 219 -12.07 -0.72 13.24
N LEU A 220 -11.23 0.08 12.57
CA LEU A 220 -11.66 1.36 11.98
C LEU A 220 -12.43 1.15 10.66
N LEU A 221 -12.01 0.22 9.82
CA LEU A 221 -12.69 -0.08 8.56
C LEU A 221 -14.16 -0.47 8.76
N LYS A 222 -14.48 -1.22 9.83
CA LYS A 222 -15.86 -1.57 10.18
C LYS A 222 -16.71 -0.32 10.52
N LYS A 223 -16.11 0.68 11.17
CA LYS A 223 -16.80 1.96 11.46
C LYS A 223 -17.00 2.75 10.16
N ILE A 224 -15.95 2.86 9.33
CA ILE A 224 -16.01 3.52 8.03
C ILE A 224 -17.10 2.88 7.15
N ARG A 225 -17.09 1.54 6.99
CA ARG A 225 -18.07 0.85 6.13
C ARG A 225 -19.51 1.11 6.51
N LYS A 226 -19.81 1.29 7.80
CA LYS A 226 -21.15 1.63 8.28
C LYS A 226 -21.57 3.08 7.98
N LYS A 227 -20.61 3.98 7.77
CA LYS A 227 -20.83 5.42 7.62
C LYS A 227 -20.91 5.86 6.17
N VAL A 228 -20.14 5.21 5.26
CA VAL A 228 -20.04 5.62 3.86
C VAL A 228 -20.82 4.70 2.94
N SER A 229 -21.18 5.18 1.75
CA SER A 229 -21.90 4.42 0.71
C SER A 229 -20.97 3.98 -0.43
N CYS A 230 -19.90 4.74 -0.71
CA CYS A 230 -18.91 4.40 -1.73
C CYS A 230 -18.09 3.14 -1.37
N HIS A 231 -17.22 2.71 -2.26
CA HIS A 231 -16.31 1.61 -1.99
C HIS A 231 -15.32 1.96 -0.88
N VAL A 232 -14.89 0.93 -0.13
CA VAL A 232 -13.92 1.09 0.95
C VAL A 232 -12.65 0.33 0.63
N ALA A 233 -11.51 0.97 0.94
CA ALA A 233 -10.17 0.44 0.83
C ALA A 233 -9.56 0.11 2.20
N GLY A 234 -8.86 -1.02 2.30
CA GLY A 234 -8.11 -1.40 3.49
C GLY A 234 -6.72 -1.94 3.11
N LEU A 235 -5.67 -1.18 3.42
CA LEU A 235 -4.27 -1.50 3.08
C LEU A 235 -3.36 -1.35 4.32
N PRO A 236 -3.46 -2.25 5.31
CA PRO A 236 -2.63 -2.19 6.51
C PRO A 236 -1.15 -2.42 6.21
N VAL A 237 -0.29 -2.11 7.18
CA VAL A 237 1.08 -2.63 7.19
C VAL A 237 1.09 -4.08 7.70
N PRO A 238 2.00 -4.95 7.23
CA PRO A 238 2.08 -6.34 7.70
C PRO A 238 2.84 -6.46 9.03
N TYR A 239 2.52 -5.60 9.99
CA TYR A 239 3.13 -5.64 11.33
C TYR A 239 2.04 -5.73 12.39
N ARG A 240 2.29 -6.52 13.45
CA ARG A 240 1.40 -6.61 14.60
C ARG A 240 1.48 -5.31 15.38
N THR A 241 0.35 -4.64 15.52
CA THR A 241 0.18 -3.44 16.33
C THR A 241 -0.89 -3.68 17.38
N THR A 242 -0.86 -2.93 18.48
CA THR A 242 -1.76 -3.12 19.63
C THR A 242 -2.70 -1.93 19.81
N GLU A 243 -3.61 -2.00 20.78
CA GLU A 243 -4.47 -0.86 21.12
C GLU A 243 -3.68 0.29 21.77
N GLU A 244 -2.67 -0.05 22.57
CA GLU A 244 -1.78 0.91 23.22
C GLU A 244 -0.87 1.59 22.19
N GLU A 245 -0.36 0.82 21.22
CA GLU A 245 0.50 1.29 20.14
C GLU A 245 -0.07 0.85 18.78
N PRO A 246 -1.09 1.55 18.28
CA PRO A 246 -1.80 1.14 17.07
C PRO A 246 -1.01 1.40 15.78
N GLY A 247 0.06 2.20 15.84
CA GLY A 247 0.91 2.53 14.70
C GLY A 247 2.30 1.91 14.80
N PHE A 248 2.79 1.34 13.72
CA PHE A 248 4.10 0.67 13.67
C PHE A 248 5.31 1.59 13.86
N LEU A 249 5.12 2.91 13.75
CA LEU A 249 6.17 3.91 13.93
C LEU A 249 6.73 3.98 15.37
N ASN A 250 5.93 3.56 16.36
CA ASN A 250 6.27 3.65 17.77
C ASN A 250 6.38 2.28 18.44
N GLN A 251 6.34 1.20 17.65
CA GLN A 251 6.46 -0.15 18.19
C GLN A 251 7.85 -0.37 18.79
N THR A 252 7.84 -0.92 19.99
CA THR A 252 9.03 -1.45 20.65
C THR A 252 8.98 -2.98 20.62
N ASP A 253 10.12 -3.62 20.48
CA ASP A 253 10.19 -5.07 20.64
C ASP A 253 10.22 -5.41 22.14
N HIS A 254 9.11 -5.91 22.65
CA HIS A 254 8.98 -6.32 24.05
C HIS A 254 9.60 -7.70 24.35
N GLY A 255 10.11 -8.39 23.35
CA GLY A 255 10.65 -9.73 23.47
C GLY A 255 12.18 -9.86 23.43
N CYS A 256 12.89 -8.79 23.11
CA CYS A 256 14.33 -8.82 22.87
C CYS A 256 14.96 -7.45 23.07
N ASP A 257 16.02 -7.37 23.86
CA ASP A 257 16.84 -6.16 24.00
C ASP A 257 17.79 -5.97 22.79
N CYS A 258 17.49 -6.57 21.68
CA CYS A 258 18.35 -6.60 20.49
C CYS A 258 18.25 -5.36 19.61
N ILE A 259 17.25 -4.49 19.85
CA ILE A 259 17.05 -3.28 19.06
C ILE A 259 17.79 -2.10 19.70
N PRO A 260 18.79 -1.51 19.05
CA PRO A 260 19.46 -0.32 19.54
C PRO A 260 18.47 0.83 19.75
N GLY A 261 18.39 1.34 21.01
CA GLY A 261 17.47 2.44 21.35
C GLY A 261 16.01 2.03 21.53
N GLY A 262 15.67 0.73 21.43
CA GLY A 262 14.35 0.19 21.76
C GLY A 262 13.23 0.51 20.74
N ASN A 263 13.49 1.28 19.68
CA ASN A 263 12.51 1.60 18.66
C ASN A 263 12.74 0.76 17.39
N ALA A 264 11.75 -0.07 17.02
CA ALA A 264 11.84 -0.98 15.89
C ALA A 264 11.80 -0.26 14.52
N PHE A 265 11.08 0.87 14.44
CA PHE A 265 10.96 1.62 13.19
C PHE A 265 12.24 2.41 12.87
N PRO A 266 12.68 2.45 11.61
CA PRO A 266 12.11 1.73 10.44
C PRO A 266 12.83 0.42 10.09
N VAL A 267 13.95 0.09 10.73
CA VAL A 267 14.92 -0.91 10.23
C VAL A 267 14.96 -2.23 11.03
N ALA A 268 14.17 -2.38 12.08
CA ALA A 268 14.17 -3.55 12.96
C ALA A 268 12.73 -4.08 13.23
N LEU A 269 11.88 -4.05 12.22
CA LEU A 269 10.46 -4.43 12.32
C LEU A 269 10.21 -5.95 12.17
N ASP A 270 11.26 -6.75 11.96
CA ASP A 270 11.13 -8.17 11.58
C ASP A 270 10.39 -9.00 12.65
N ASN A 271 10.63 -8.74 13.93
CA ASN A 271 9.97 -9.44 15.04
C ASN A 271 8.45 -9.15 15.13
N LEU A 272 8.02 -8.05 14.55
CA LEU A 272 6.61 -7.64 14.54
C LEU A 272 5.86 -8.13 13.30
N TYR A 273 6.57 -8.80 12.38
CA TYR A 273 6.05 -9.13 11.05
C TYR A 273 4.89 -10.12 11.15
N CYS A 274 3.77 -9.79 10.51
CA CYS A 274 2.65 -10.71 10.34
C CYS A 274 3.05 -11.84 9.39
N ASN A 275 2.67 -13.05 9.70
CA ASN A 275 2.80 -14.13 8.76
C ASN A 275 1.72 -14.02 7.65
N ARG A 276 1.90 -14.78 6.57
CA ARG A 276 1.01 -14.76 5.41
C ARG A 276 -0.42 -15.14 5.72
N PHE A 277 -0.65 -15.95 6.75
CA PHE A 277 -2.00 -16.42 7.12
C PHE A 277 -2.77 -15.32 7.87
N GLU A 278 -2.10 -14.51 8.68
CA GLU A 278 -2.71 -13.33 9.32
C GLU A 278 -3.22 -12.35 8.25
N MET A 279 -2.45 -12.14 7.17
CA MET A 279 -2.87 -11.31 6.05
C MET A 279 -4.00 -11.93 5.24
N ALA A 280 -4.01 -13.26 5.08
CA ALA A 280 -5.11 -14.00 4.46
C ALA A 280 -6.42 -13.84 5.25
N GLU A 281 -6.38 -13.94 6.59
CA GLU A 281 -7.55 -13.71 7.44
C GLU A 281 -8.05 -12.27 7.34
N PHE A 282 -7.17 -11.28 7.33
CA PHE A 282 -7.55 -9.88 7.06
C PHE A 282 -8.32 -9.74 5.75
N ALA A 283 -7.83 -10.35 4.67
CA ALA A 283 -8.49 -10.30 3.36
C ALA A 283 -9.89 -10.95 3.38
N LYS A 284 -10.04 -12.09 4.06
CA LYS A 284 -11.35 -12.74 4.24
C LYS A 284 -12.31 -11.85 5.04
N GLU A 285 -11.81 -11.21 6.10
CA GLU A 285 -12.63 -10.31 6.91
C GLU A 285 -13.07 -9.07 6.12
N CYS A 286 -12.19 -8.51 5.29
CA CYS A 286 -12.56 -7.44 4.36
C CYS A 286 -13.74 -7.84 3.47
N LEU A 287 -13.71 -9.02 2.84
CA LEU A 287 -14.83 -9.50 2.03
C LEU A 287 -16.12 -9.62 2.83
N LYS A 288 -16.06 -10.17 4.03
CA LYS A 288 -17.22 -10.31 4.92
C LYS A 288 -17.86 -8.96 5.23
N GLU A 289 -17.04 -7.94 5.42
CA GLU A 289 -17.46 -6.56 5.72
C GLU A 289 -17.76 -5.74 4.45
N LYS A 290 -17.71 -6.35 3.24
CA LYS A 290 -17.93 -5.67 1.95
C LYS A 290 -16.92 -4.55 1.69
N ILE A 291 -15.67 -4.80 2.02
CA ILE A 291 -14.52 -3.97 1.72
C ILE A 291 -13.81 -4.62 0.55
N ASN A 292 -13.91 -4.05 -0.65
CA ASN A 292 -13.51 -4.72 -1.88
C ASN A 292 -12.17 -4.27 -2.45
N LEU A 293 -11.63 -3.09 -2.07
CA LEU A 293 -10.25 -2.73 -2.38
C LEU A 293 -9.37 -3.18 -1.22
N ILE A 294 -8.74 -4.34 -1.40
CA ILE A 294 -8.01 -5.04 -0.34
C ILE A 294 -6.53 -5.02 -0.69
N GLY A 295 -5.71 -4.49 0.18
CA GLY A 295 -4.30 -4.38 -0.12
C GLY A 295 -3.41 -4.49 1.10
N ILE A 296 -2.16 -4.12 0.88
CA ILE A 296 -1.11 -4.17 1.88
C ILE A 296 -0.07 -3.10 1.56
N CYS A 297 0.29 -2.30 2.56
CA CYS A 297 1.19 -1.17 2.43
C CYS A 297 2.64 -1.52 2.83
N CYS A 298 3.36 -0.57 3.41
CA CYS A 298 4.78 -0.66 3.76
C CYS A 298 5.16 -1.96 4.47
N GLY A 299 6.16 -2.67 3.92
CA GLY A 299 6.59 -3.98 4.41
C GLY A 299 5.93 -5.16 3.69
N ALA A 300 5.05 -4.93 2.71
CA ALA A 300 4.47 -5.99 1.90
C ALA A 300 5.55 -6.82 1.20
N GLU A 301 5.31 -8.13 1.18
CA GLU A 301 6.08 -9.09 0.43
C GLU A 301 5.16 -9.92 -0.48
N ALA A 302 5.71 -10.43 -1.58
CA ALA A 302 4.93 -11.19 -2.56
C ALA A 302 4.14 -12.37 -1.95
N HIS A 303 4.65 -13.01 -0.89
CA HIS A 303 3.94 -14.10 -0.23
C HIS A 303 2.70 -13.65 0.54
N HIS A 304 2.67 -12.42 1.10
CA HIS A 304 1.48 -11.85 1.72
C HIS A 304 0.41 -11.60 0.66
N VAL A 305 0.78 -10.92 -0.44
CA VAL A 305 -0.12 -10.62 -1.56
C VAL A 305 -0.73 -11.90 -2.11
N ARG A 306 0.09 -12.95 -2.28
CA ARG A 306 -0.39 -14.25 -2.80
C ARG A 306 -1.44 -14.88 -1.89
N GLU A 307 -1.17 -14.95 -0.58
CA GLU A 307 -2.12 -15.56 0.35
C GLU A 307 -3.42 -14.74 0.48
N MET A 308 -3.32 -13.41 0.44
CA MET A 308 -4.51 -12.54 0.39
C MET A 308 -5.33 -12.80 -0.89
N ALA A 309 -4.68 -12.84 -2.06
CA ALA A 309 -5.34 -13.11 -3.34
C ALA A 309 -6.04 -14.49 -3.33
N VAL A 310 -5.36 -15.53 -2.85
CA VAL A 310 -5.96 -16.88 -2.74
C VAL A 310 -7.11 -16.89 -1.75
N ALA A 311 -6.99 -16.20 -0.61
CA ALA A 311 -8.03 -16.12 0.43
C ALA A 311 -9.34 -15.51 -0.08
N VAL A 312 -9.27 -14.60 -1.06
CA VAL A 312 -10.44 -13.99 -1.71
C VAL A 312 -10.87 -14.71 -3.00
N GLY A 313 -10.38 -15.92 -3.22
CA GLY A 313 -10.80 -16.79 -4.34
C GLY A 313 -10.08 -16.57 -5.67
N LYS A 314 -9.03 -15.75 -5.71
CA LYS A 314 -8.22 -15.55 -6.92
C LYS A 314 -7.24 -16.70 -7.13
N LYS A 315 -6.77 -16.84 -8.38
CA LYS A 315 -5.79 -17.86 -8.77
C LYS A 315 -4.53 -17.19 -9.35
N PRO A 316 -3.69 -16.58 -8.51
CA PRO A 316 -2.48 -15.90 -8.97
C PRO A 316 -1.49 -16.87 -9.63
N ILE A 317 -0.64 -16.35 -10.52
CA ILE A 317 0.40 -17.13 -11.22
C ILE A 317 1.30 -17.88 -10.23
N ALA A 318 1.65 -17.23 -9.12
CA ALA A 318 2.50 -17.81 -8.08
C ALA A 318 1.81 -18.89 -7.23
N MET A 319 0.49 -19.12 -7.41
CA MET A 319 -0.25 -20.14 -6.65
C MET A 319 0.34 -21.56 -6.83
N LYS A 320 0.91 -21.85 -8.00
CA LYS A 320 1.56 -23.15 -8.26
C LYS A 320 2.76 -23.44 -7.35
N TYR A 321 3.28 -22.41 -6.65
CA TYR A 321 4.42 -22.53 -5.73
C TYR A 321 3.98 -22.43 -4.25
N MET A 322 2.70 -22.64 -3.97
CA MET A 322 2.25 -22.74 -2.58
C MET A 322 2.89 -23.94 -1.88
N PRO A 323 3.13 -23.86 -0.56
CA PRO A 323 3.72 -24.96 0.18
C PRO A 323 2.92 -26.24 0.06
N ASP A 324 3.58 -27.34 -0.31
CA ASP A 324 3.03 -28.69 -0.24
C ASP A 324 3.88 -29.52 0.74
N MET A 325 3.53 -29.42 2.00
CA MET A 325 4.26 -30.10 3.09
C MET A 325 4.10 -31.62 3.06
N THR A 326 3.17 -32.16 2.27
CA THR A 326 3.07 -33.62 2.10
C THR A 326 4.33 -34.20 1.47
N LYS A 327 5.06 -33.42 0.69
CA LYS A 327 6.31 -33.77 0.01
C LYS A 327 7.58 -33.42 0.76
N HIS A 328 7.47 -32.83 1.94
CA HIS A 328 8.65 -32.51 2.75
C HIS A 328 9.32 -33.79 3.21
N PHE A 329 10.63 -33.95 2.97
CA PHE A 329 11.32 -35.23 3.14
C PHE A 329 11.34 -35.75 4.59
N HIS A 330 11.29 -34.88 5.62
CA HIS A 330 11.19 -35.29 7.03
C HIS A 330 9.73 -35.38 7.54
N HIS A 331 8.91 -34.39 7.20
CA HIS A 331 7.58 -34.24 7.79
C HIS A 331 6.45 -34.65 6.83
N GLY A 332 6.81 -35.02 5.60
CA GLY A 332 5.81 -35.35 4.59
C GLY A 332 5.15 -36.69 4.77
N THR A 333 3.99 -36.83 4.17
CA THR A 333 3.18 -38.05 4.19
C THR A 333 3.09 -38.72 2.82
N ASP A 334 3.71 -38.16 1.78
CA ASP A 334 3.69 -38.72 0.43
C ASP A 334 4.33 -40.11 0.41
N LYS A 335 3.65 -41.07 -0.24
CA LYS A 335 4.08 -42.48 -0.31
C LYS A 335 5.40 -42.69 -1.07
N THR A 336 5.81 -41.74 -1.89
CA THR A 336 7.08 -41.79 -2.64
C THR A 336 8.31 -41.41 -1.82
N LEU A 337 8.10 -40.84 -0.62
CA LEU A 337 9.19 -40.44 0.28
C LEU A 337 9.92 -41.68 0.82
N LYS A 338 11.27 -41.60 0.88
CA LYS A 338 12.10 -42.66 1.42
C LYS A 338 11.96 -42.75 2.94
N ASP A 339 11.75 -43.95 3.46
CA ASP A 339 11.52 -44.19 4.90
C ASP A 339 12.69 -43.78 5.79
N VAL A 340 13.92 -43.86 5.26
CA VAL A 340 15.14 -43.43 5.98
C VAL A 340 15.05 -41.96 6.45
N ASN A 341 14.29 -41.12 5.76
CA ASN A 341 14.13 -39.72 6.13
C ASN A 341 13.04 -39.51 7.20
N LYS A 342 12.13 -40.48 7.38
CA LYS A 342 11.02 -40.41 8.34
C LYS A 342 11.47 -40.76 9.78
N GLU A 343 12.63 -41.33 9.94
CA GLU A 343 13.16 -41.80 11.24
C GLU A 343 13.86 -40.69 12.03
N ILE A 344 14.06 -39.51 11.43
CA ILE A 344 14.68 -38.37 12.12
C ILE A 344 13.65 -37.77 13.09
N LYS A 345 13.77 -38.12 14.36
CA LYS A 345 13.03 -37.49 15.46
C LYS A 345 13.80 -36.24 15.90
N TYR A 346 13.14 -35.11 15.78
CA TYR A 346 13.62 -33.85 16.36
C TYR A 346 13.12 -33.67 17.79
#